data_31db99479f31c0937b2894f59e6441d0
#
_entry.id   31db99479f31c0937b2894f59e6441d0
#
_cell.length_a   1.000
_cell.length_b   1.000
_cell.length_c   1.000
_cell.angle_alpha   90.00
_cell.angle_beta   90.00
_cell.angle_gamma   90.00
#
_symmetry.space_group_name_H-M   'P 1'
#
loop_
_entity.id
_entity.type
_entity.pdbx_description
1 polymer ?
#
loop_
_entity_poly.entity_id
_entity_poly.type
_entity_poly.pdbx_seq_one_letter_code
_entity_poly.pdbx_strand_id
1 'polypeptide(L)'
;MFHSPWVLVSRRFAVSAALSVLAACGGSSVSDHIGAQARSTGVVDMTQAADFAWTQLRVYTPYTSREKVCKDLGGLAPDCLKDAPPSVPEGKYLLVFINEGKEAQYVFHSRRNGNFQTSTGVLVLQRDAAVFEVLPTKSPHQGDAIYLQVRAQARP
;
A
#
# COMPACT_ATOMS: atom_id res chain seq x y z
N MET A 1 -51.93 -52.83 41.99
CA MET A 1 -51.24 -51.79 42.78
C MET A 1 -49.85 -51.63 42.22
N PHE A 2 -49.67 -50.74 41.25
CA PHE A 2 -48.32 -50.48 40.70
C PHE A 2 -48.15 -48.96 40.62
N HIS A 3 -47.18 -48.46 41.44
CA HIS A 3 -46.79 -47.08 41.50
C HIS A 3 -45.63 -46.90 40.50
N SER A 4 -45.78 -46.06 39.50
CA SER A 4 -44.70 -45.60 38.63
C SER A 4 -44.17 -44.26 39.19
N PRO A 5 -42.83 -44.11 39.38
CA PRO A 5 -42.26 -42.80 39.63
C PRO A 5 -41.89 -42.13 38.33
N TRP A 6 -42.33 -40.92 38.16
CA TRP A 6 -42.01 -40.01 37.05
C TRP A 6 -40.58 -39.49 37.27
N VAL A 7 -39.67 -39.81 36.32
CA VAL A 7 -38.35 -39.24 36.27
C VAL A 7 -38.37 -37.94 35.49
N LEU A 8 -38.21 -36.82 36.20
CA LEU A 8 -38.04 -35.51 35.63
C LEU A 8 -36.62 -35.34 35.06
N VAL A 9 -36.48 -35.44 33.75
CA VAL A 9 -35.22 -35.15 33.05
C VAL A 9 -35.12 -33.63 32.83
N SER A 10 -34.32 -32.98 33.72
CA SER A 10 -33.96 -31.57 33.55
C SER A 10 -33.00 -31.40 32.39
N ARG A 11 -33.49 -30.94 31.24
CA ARG A 11 -32.66 -30.48 30.11
C ARG A 11 -32.03 -29.13 30.43
N ARG A 12 -30.77 -29.14 30.80
CA ARG A 12 -29.97 -27.93 30.90
C ARG A 12 -29.61 -27.49 29.49
N PHE A 13 -30.25 -26.42 29.01
CA PHE A 13 -29.82 -25.72 27.79
C PHE A 13 -28.56 -24.91 28.12
N ALA A 14 -27.41 -25.39 27.62
CA ALA A 14 -26.15 -24.62 27.60
C ALA A 14 -26.26 -23.59 26.45
N VAL A 15 -26.49 -22.33 26.81
CA VAL A 15 -26.41 -21.22 25.86
C VAL A 15 -24.94 -20.93 25.64
N SER A 16 -24.39 -21.44 24.54
CA SER A 16 -23.06 -21.06 24.08
C SER A 16 -23.14 -19.67 23.46
N ALA A 17 -22.74 -18.66 24.22
CA ALA A 17 -22.52 -17.32 23.68
C ALA A 17 -21.27 -17.36 22.79
N ALA A 18 -21.45 -17.46 21.46
CA ALA A 18 -20.40 -17.26 20.49
C ALA A 18 -19.98 -15.77 20.50
N LEU A 19 -18.88 -15.45 21.17
CA LEU A 19 -18.23 -14.15 20.99
C LEU A 19 -17.68 -14.11 19.55
N SER A 20 -18.42 -13.45 18.67
CA SER A 20 -17.90 -13.05 17.36
C SER A 20 -16.88 -11.95 17.58
N VAL A 21 -15.60 -12.31 17.63
CA VAL A 21 -14.49 -11.37 17.54
C VAL A 21 -14.53 -10.80 16.11
N LEU A 22 -15.10 -9.61 15.97
CA LEU A 22 -14.92 -8.78 14.78
C LEU A 22 -13.43 -8.39 14.75
N ALA A 23 -12.62 -9.22 14.09
CA ALA A 23 -11.30 -8.82 13.67
C ALA A 23 -11.51 -7.67 12.67
N ALA A 24 -11.41 -6.43 13.18
CA ALA A 24 -11.21 -5.27 12.35
C ALA A 24 -9.86 -5.48 11.64
N CYS A 25 -9.89 -6.05 10.44
CA CYS A 25 -8.77 -6.06 9.54
C CYS A 25 -8.53 -4.62 9.09
N GLY A 26 -7.91 -3.83 9.94
CA GLY A 26 -7.17 -2.63 9.54
C GLY A 26 -5.91 -3.10 8.83
N GLY A 27 -6.04 -3.58 7.59
CA GLY A 27 -4.87 -3.91 6.77
C GLY A 27 -4.00 -2.66 6.63
N SER A 28 -2.72 -2.76 7.00
CA SER A 28 -1.76 -1.69 6.77
C SER A 28 -1.72 -1.38 5.27
N SER A 29 -1.76 -0.09 4.93
CA SER A 29 -1.72 0.33 3.54
C SER A 29 -0.32 0.09 2.94
N VAL A 30 -0.22 0.01 1.61
CA VAL A 30 1.09 -0.01 0.91
C VAL A 30 2.00 1.11 1.41
N SER A 31 1.43 2.30 1.65
CA SER A 31 2.19 3.44 2.19
C SER A 31 2.76 3.16 3.59
N ASP A 32 2.04 2.45 4.45
CA ASP A 32 2.51 2.12 5.79
C ASP A 32 3.60 1.04 5.75
N HIS A 33 3.46 0.06 4.86
CA HIS A 33 4.49 -0.96 4.62
C HIS A 33 5.79 -0.33 4.13
N ILE A 34 5.74 0.63 3.19
CA ILE A 34 6.90 1.40 2.74
C ILE A 34 7.58 2.08 3.93
N GLY A 35 6.81 2.81 4.74
CA GLY A 35 7.34 3.51 5.92
C GLY A 35 7.92 2.57 6.96
N ALA A 36 7.33 1.41 7.18
CA ALA A 36 7.83 0.40 8.10
C ALA A 36 9.18 -0.19 7.63
N GLN A 37 9.28 -0.58 6.36
CA GLN A 37 10.53 -1.09 5.78
C GLN A 37 11.63 -0.02 5.82
N ALA A 38 11.33 1.22 5.42
CA ALA A 38 12.30 2.31 5.41
C ALA A 38 12.91 2.55 6.78
N ARG A 39 12.09 2.50 7.85
CA ARG A 39 12.55 2.73 9.23
C ARG A 39 13.26 1.52 9.84
N SER A 40 12.88 0.29 9.47
CA SER A 40 13.41 -0.92 10.09
C SER A 40 14.68 -1.44 9.43
N THR A 41 14.74 -1.40 8.11
CA THR A 41 15.83 -2.03 7.33
C THR A 41 16.67 -1.05 6.53
N GLY A 42 16.20 0.19 6.36
CA GLY A 42 16.83 1.16 5.46
C GLY A 42 16.69 0.82 3.97
N VAL A 43 15.89 -0.18 3.65
CA VAL A 43 15.61 -0.64 2.28
C VAL A 43 14.12 -0.84 2.13
N VAL A 44 13.56 -0.40 1.01
CA VAL A 44 12.15 -0.63 0.65
C VAL A 44 12.10 -1.50 -0.60
N ASP A 45 11.56 -2.70 -0.45
CA ASP A 45 11.23 -3.60 -1.54
C ASP A 45 9.73 -3.51 -1.84
N MET A 46 9.38 -2.95 -3.00
CA MET A 46 7.98 -2.77 -3.37
C MET A 46 7.24 -4.08 -3.60
N THR A 47 7.96 -5.19 -3.86
CA THR A 47 7.34 -6.51 -3.99
C THR A 47 6.79 -7.04 -2.68
N GLN A 48 7.33 -6.55 -1.56
CA GLN A 48 6.89 -6.87 -0.21
C GLN A 48 5.93 -5.81 0.37
N ALA A 49 6.00 -4.58 -0.13
CA ALA A 49 5.12 -3.51 0.31
C ALA A 49 3.70 -3.64 -0.29
N ALA A 50 3.60 -4.17 -1.52
CA ALA A 50 2.34 -4.39 -2.24
C ALA A 50 2.10 -5.90 -2.40
N ASP A 51 1.07 -6.41 -1.74
CA ASP A 51 0.71 -7.84 -1.63
C ASP A 51 -0.19 -8.37 -2.77
N PHE A 52 -0.40 -7.56 -3.81
CA PHE A 52 -1.17 -7.92 -5.01
C PHE A 52 -0.27 -8.10 -6.24
N ALA A 53 -0.83 -8.63 -7.33
CA ALA A 53 -0.09 -8.83 -8.58
C ALA A 53 0.12 -7.52 -9.34
N TRP A 54 1.37 -7.24 -9.73
CA TRP A 54 1.76 -6.11 -10.58
C TRP A 54 3.08 -6.40 -11.30
N THR A 55 3.33 -5.73 -12.41
CA THR A 55 4.54 -5.89 -13.23
C THR A 55 5.34 -4.60 -13.34
N GLN A 56 4.68 -3.45 -13.28
CA GLN A 56 5.30 -2.13 -13.39
C GLN A 56 4.72 -1.18 -12.33
N LEU A 57 5.58 -0.34 -11.76
CA LEU A 57 5.22 0.76 -10.86
C LEU A 57 5.50 2.10 -11.54
N ARG A 58 4.55 3.02 -11.45
CA ARG A 58 4.75 4.44 -11.77
C ARG A 58 4.52 5.28 -10.51
N VAL A 59 5.46 6.19 -10.23
CA VAL A 59 5.41 7.10 -9.08
C VAL A 59 5.29 8.53 -9.60
N TYR A 60 4.19 9.19 -9.29
CA TYR A 60 3.95 10.58 -9.66
C TYR A 60 4.13 11.50 -8.45
N THR A 61 4.78 12.63 -8.69
CA THR A 61 5.06 13.64 -7.65
C THR A 61 3.80 14.42 -7.24
N PRO A 62 3.84 15.11 -6.08
CA PRO A 62 2.81 16.08 -5.71
C PRO A 62 2.50 17.05 -6.85
N TYR A 63 1.28 17.52 -6.91
CA TYR A 63 0.74 18.46 -7.90
C TYR A 63 0.66 17.94 -9.34
N THR A 64 1.06 16.70 -9.64
CA THR A 64 0.81 16.12 -10.97
C THR A 64 -0.69 16.06 -11.21
N SER A 65 -1.17 16.65 -12.30
CA SER A 65 -2.59 16.63 -12.62
C SER A 65 -3.07 15.23 -13.00
N ARG A 66 -4.32 14.92 -12.66
CA ARG A 66 -4.97 13.66 -13.06
C ARG A 66 -4.94 13.48 -14.59
N GLU A 67 -5.18 14.57 -15.34
CA GLU A 67 -5.12 14.55 -16.79
C GLU A 67 -3.74 14.08 -17.30
N LYS A 68 -2.65 14.63 -16.73
CA LYS A 68 -1.29 14.20 -17.08
C LYS A 68 -1.06 12.72 -16.76
N VAL A 69 -1.47 12.26 -15.58
CA VAL A 69 -1.36 10.85 -15.20
C VAL A 69 -2.10 9.98 -16.20
N CYS A 70 -3.35 10.33 -16.51
CA CYS A 70 -4.19 9.56 -17.42
C CYS A 70 -3.63 9.56 -18.86
N LYS A 71 -3.05 10.68 -19.31
CA LYS A 71 -2.36 10.76 -20.59
C LYS A 71 -1.13 9.84 -20.62
N ASP A 72 -0.33 9.83 -19.54
CA ASP A 72 0.86 8.99 -19.44
C ASP A 72 0.50 7.49 -19.39
N LEU A 73 -0.65 7.14 -18.77
CA LEU A 73 -1.17 5.78 -18.73
C LEU A 73 -1.79 5.35 -20.06
N GLY A 74 -2.26 6.29 -20.86
CA GLY A 74 -2.89 6.02 -22.17
C GLY A 74 -4.05 5.03 -22.04
N GLY A 75 -4.06 3.99 -22.88
CA GLY A 75 -5.09 2.95 -22.85
C GLY A 75 -4.98 1.95 -21.69
N LEU A 76 -4.01 2.14 -20.76
CA LEU A 76 -3.82 1.26 -19.61
C LEU A 76 -4.90 1.46 -18.53
N ALA A 77 -5.59 2.60 -18.53
CA ALA A 77 -6.60 2.93 -17.53
C ALA A 77 -7.80 3.61 -18.22
N PRO A 78 -8.77 2.86 -18.76
CA PRO A 78 -9.92 3.43 -19.48
C PRO A 78 -10.80 4.33 -18.60
N ASP A 79 -10.95 4.02 -17.30
CA ASP A 79 -11.65 4.86 -16.31
C ASP A 79 -10.66 5.60 -15.39
N CYS A 80 -9.59 6.06 -15.94
CA CYS A 80 -8.42 6.58 -15.27
C CYS A 80 -8.74 7.47 -14.06
N LEU A 81 -8.45 6.95 -12.87
CA LEU A 81 -8.51 7.69 -11.61
C LEU A 81 -9.84 8.41 -11.38
N LYS A 82 -10.96 7.80 -11.80
CA LYS A 82 -12.31 8.40 -11.82
C LYS A 82 -12.67 9.09 -10.51
N ASP A 83 -12.36 8.43 -9.38
CA ASP A 83 -12.70 8.91 -8.05
C ASP A 83 -11.51 9.63 -7.34
N ALA A 84 -10.40 9.84 -8.06
CA ALA A 84 -9.25 10.53 -7.51
C ALA A 84 -9.38 12.06 -7.60
N PRO A 85 -8.68 12.82 -6.74
CA PRO A 85 -8.59 14.28 -6.85
C PRO A 85 -8.08 14.75 -8.21
N PRO A 86 -8.36 16.00 -8.62
CA PRO A 86 -7.90 16.56 -9.91
C PRO A 86 -6.37 16.63 -10.03
N SER A 87 -5.65 16.57 -8.93
CA SER A 87 -4.19 16.48 -8.89
C SER A 87 -3.73 15.69 -7.68
N VAL A 88 -2.49 15.19 -7.73
CA VAL A 88 -1.84 14.54 -6.58
C VAL A 88 -1.72 15.56 -5.45
N PRO A 89 -2.30 15.30 -4.26
CA PRO A 89 -2.27 16.25 -3.15
C PRO A 89 -0.86 16.58 -2.66
N GLU A 90 -0.71 17.75 -2.08
CA GLU A 90 0.51 18.11 -1.35
C GLU A 90 0.82 17.07 -0.26
N GLY A 91 2.09 16.79 -0.06
CA GLY A 91 2.54 15.81 0.93
C GLY A 91 2.29 14.36 0.55
N LYS A 92 1.86 14.08 -0.69
CA LYS A 92 1.63 12.73 -1.20
C LYS A 92 2.34 12.49 -2.53
N TYR A 93 2.59 11.22 -2.81
CA TYR A 93 2.87 10.70 -4.13
C TYR A 93 1.70 9.84 -4.58
N LEU A 94 1.48 9.72 -5.88
CA LEU A 94 0.56 8.74 -6.44
C LEU A 94 1.38 7.57 -6.98
N LEU A 95 1.17 6.39 -6.40
CA LEU A 95 1.72 5.12 -6.87
C LEU A 95 0.67 4.45 -7.74
N VAL A 96 1.00 4.16 -8.99
CA VAL A 96 0.15 3.40 -9.91
C VAL A 96 0.84 2.09 -10.22
N PHE A 97 0.20 1.00 -9.82
CA PHE A 97 0.64 -0.35 -10.11
C PHE A 97 -0.07 -0.86 -11.36
N ILE A 98 0.69 -1.40 -12.28
CA ILE A 98 0.21 -1.90 -13.57
C ILE A 98 0.48 -3.39 -13.60
N ASN A 99 -0.50 -4.18 -14.02
CA ASN A 99 -0.36 -5.60 -14.23
C ASN A 99 -0.74 -5.96 -15.66
N GLU A 100 0.18 -6.59 -16.40
CA GLU A 100 -0.04 -7.01 -17.80
C GLU A 100 -0.60 -5.90 -18.70
N GLY A 101 -0.09 -4.67 -18.54
CA GLY A 101 -0.51 -3.52 -19.33
C GLY A 101 -1.84 -2.88 -18.93
N LYS A 102 -2.42 -3.28 -17.79
CA LYS A 102 -3.64 -2.69 -17.23
C LYS A 102 -3.35 -2.13 -15.84
N GLU A 103 -4.03 -1.04 -15.45
CA GLU A 103 -3.99 -0.56 -14.08
C GLU A 103 -4.53 -1.64 -13.14
N ALA A 104 -3.69 -2.10 -12.21
CA ALA A 104 -4.09 -3.06 -11.19
C ALA A 104 -4.62 -2.33 -9.95
N GLN A 105 -3.92 -1.29 -9.52
CA GLN A 105 -4.27 -0.52 -8.34
C GLN A 105 -3.52 0.82 -8.32
N TYR A 106 -4.12 1.85 -7.70
CA TYR A 106 -3.40 3.05 -7.33
C TYR A 106 -3.49 3.35 -5.83
N VAL A 107 -2.46 3.99 -5.30
CA VAL A 107 -2.32 4.30 -3.87
C VAL A 107 -1.75 5.70 -3.70
N PHE A 108 -2.35 6.51 -2.82
CA PHE A 108 -1.73 7.75 -2.35
C PHE A 108 -0.77 7.47 -1.21
N HIS A 109 0.52 7.58 -1.48
CA HIS A 109 1.58 7.37 -0.52
C HIS A 109 1.91 8.66 0.24
N SER A 110 1.98 8.59 1.56
CA SER A 110 2.35 9.73 2.40
C SER A 110 3.86 9.99 2.37
N ARG A 111 4.28 11.24 2.16
CA ARG A 111 5.68 11.66 2.24
C ARG A 111 6.31 11.42 3.62
N ARG A 112 5.51 11.31 4.68
CA ARG A 112 6.01 10.92 6.01
C ARG A 112 6.56 9.50 6.04
N ASN A 113 6.11 8.64 5.14
CA ASN A 113 6.56 7.26 4.99
C ASN A 113 7.70 7.10 3.98
N GLY A 114 8.08 8.18 3.29
CA GLY A 114 9.21 8.23 2.38
C GLY A 114 9.01 9.24 1.24
N ASN A 115 10.06 9.96 0.91
CA ASN A 115 10.11 10.90 -0.19
C ASN A 115 10.87 10.28 -1.35
N PHE A 116 10.20 9.92 -2.42
CA PHE A 116 10.84 9.37 -3.60
C PHE A 116 11.71 10.43 -4.31
N GLN A 117 12.98 10.10 -4.54
CA GLN A 117 13.88 10.93 -5.34
C GLN A 117 13.62 10.66 -6.82
N THR A 118 13.05 11.64 -7.51
CA THR A 118 12.79 11.56 -8.95
C THR A 118 13.34 12.81 -9.63
N SER A 119 14.02 12.65 -10.74
CA SER A 119 14.55 13.77 -11.53
C SER A 119 13.60 14.25 -12.63
N THR A 120 12.53 13.51 -12.93
CA THR A 120 11.71 13.70 -14.13
C THR A 120 10.22 13.90 -13.86
N GLY A 121 9.81 14.08 -12.60
CA GLY A 121 8.39 14.22 -12.23
C GLY A 121 7.59 12.91 -12.24
N VAL A 122 8.03 11.89 -12.95
CA VAL A 122 7.50 10.53 -12.90
C VAL A 122 8.64 9.52 -12.87
N LEU A 123 8.52 8.52 -12.01
CA LEU A 123 9.45 7.39 -11.95
C LEU A 123 8.72 6.15 -12.45
N VAL A 124 9.34 5.43 -13.40
CA VAL A 124 8.79 4.19 -13.98
C VAL A 124 9.75 3.05 -13.69
N LEU A 125 9.29 2.01 -13.03
CA LEU A 125 10.10 0.87 -12.62
C LEU A 125 9.40 -0.44 -12.97
N GLN A 126 10.17 -1.40 -13.43
CA GLN A 126 9.73 -2.79 -13.48
C GLN A 126 9.75 -3.36 -12.07
N ARG A 127 8.97 -4.41 -11.84
CA ARG A 127 8.78 -5.04 -10.53
C ARG A 127 10.11 -5.43 -9.85
N ASP A 128 11.02 -6.01 -10.60
CA ASP A 128 12.34 -6.46 -10.14
C ASP A 128 13.32 -5.31 -9.83
N ALA A 129 13.08 -4.15 -10.44
CA ALA A 129 13.87 -2.94 -10.22
C ALA A 129 13.30 -2.01 -9.14
N ALA A 130 12.13 -2.31 -8.59
CA ALA A 130 11.42 -1.45 -7.65
C ALA A 130 11.91 -1.64 -6.20
N VAL A 131 13.22 -1.49 -6.01
CA VAL A 131 13.88 -1.52 -4.70
C VAL A 131 14.53 -0.16 -4.46
N PHE A 132 14.31 0.38 -3.27
CA PHE A 132 14.81 1.69 -2.85
C PHE A 132 15.70 1.55 -1.62
N GLU A 133 16.71 2.41 -1.53
CA GLU A 133 17.50 2.60 -0.33
C GLU A 133 17.17 3.92 0.33
N VAL A 134 17.23 3.95 1.65
CA VAL A 134 17.05 5.17 2.43
C VAL A 134 18.34 5.97 2.40
N LEU A 135 18.26 7.20 1.90
CA LEU A 135 19.39 8.11 1.94
C LEU A 135 19.58 8.68 3.34
N PRO A 136 20.80 8.78 3.85
CA PRO A 136 21.08 9.44 5.10
C PRO A 136 20.69 10.94 5.02
N THR A 137 19.90 11.40 5.99
CA THR A 137 19.54 12.82 6.09
C THR A 137 20.76 13.62 6.51
N LYS A 138 21.23 14.51 5.63
CA LYS A 138 22.45 15.33 5.87
C LYS A 138 22.16 16.66 6.55
N SER A 139 20.89 17.05 6.70
CA SER A 139 20.53 18.39 7.19
C SER A 139 19.77 18.32 8.52
N PRO A 140 20.26 18.98 9.57
CA PRO A 140 19.54 19.08 10.85
C PRO A 140 18.22 19.86 10.73
N HIS A 141 18.00 20.60 9.63
CA HIS A 141 16.78 21.38 9.40
C HIS A 141 15.67 20.59 8.64
N GLN A 142 15.96 19.38 8.16
CA GLN A 142 14.98 18.57 7.42
C GLN A 142 14.16 17.61 8.31
N GLY A 143 14.41 17.62 9.63
CA GLY A 143 13.73 16.74 10.58
C GLY A 143 13.94 15.25 10.23
N ASP A 144 12.98 14.41 10.62
CA ASP A 144 13.03 12.96 10.39
C ASP A 144 12.56 12.54 8.97
N ALA A 145 12.81 13.39 7.96
CA ALA A 145 12.38 13.10 6.59
C ALA A 145 13.16 11.91 6.01
N ILE A 146 12.44 10.91 5.55
CA ILE A 146 12.98 9.73 4.88
C ILE A 146 13.06 10.03 3.38
N TYR A 147 14.23 9.84 2.77
CA TYR A 147 14.43 9.97 1.32
C TYR A 147 14.73 8.60 0.73
N LEU A 148 14.00 8.26 -0.34
CA LEU A 148 14.06 6.98 -1.01
C LEU A 148 14.66 7.15 -2.41
N GLN A 149 15.81 6.54 -2.64
CA GLN A 149 16.45 6.50 -3.95
C GLN A 149 16.38 5.09 -4.53
N VAL A 150 16.10 4.98 -5.82
CA VAL A 150 16.16 3.69 -6.52
C VAL A 150 17.56 3.10 -6.36
N ARG A 151 17.62 1.87 -5.87
CA ARG A 151 18.88 1.15 -5.76
C ARG A 151 19.43 0.87 -7.17
N ALA A 152 20.66 1.30 -7.42
CA ALA A 152 21.34 0.94 -8.65
C ALA A 152 21.45 -0.58 -8.73
N GLN A 153 20.89 -1.18 -9.79
CA GLN A 153 21.15 -2.60 -10.06
C GLN A 153 22.61 -2.75 -10.45
N ALA A 154 23.31 -3.65 -9.79
CA ALA A 154 24.62 -4.04 -10.27
C ALA A 154 24.47 -4.57 -11.71
N ARG A 155 25.09 -3.91 -12.67
CA ARG A 155 25.15 -4.47 -14.03
C ARG A 155 25.91 -5.79 -13.96
N PRO A 156 25.38 -6.85 -14.58
CA PRO A 156 26.08 -8.13 -14.66
C PRO A 156 27.41 -8.00 -15.42
#